data_49e6359f711a6e546cb772b1a5f7e8d1
#
_entry.id   49e6359f711a6e546cb772b1a5f7e8d1
#
_cell.length_a   1.000
_cell.length_b   1.000
_cell.length_c   1.000
_cell.angle_alpha   90.00
_cell.angle_beta   90.00
_cell.angle_gamma   90.00
#
_symmetry.space_group_name_H-M   'P 1'
#
loop_
_entity.id
_entity.type
_entity.pdbx_description
1 polymer ?
#
loop_
_entity_poly.entity_id
_entity_poly.type
_entity_poly.pdbx_seq_one_letter_code
_entity_poly.pdbx_strand_id
1 'polypeptide(L)'
;MYRTYAISSLFLLSASLFGQAGSLGVFTNSGDVGNPAIKGAAEFNQSSGEYRITGAGANMWAKQDQFQYVWREMTGNFAVTATVRFLGSGAEHRKAGIIVRQSLDADATYADVVMHGNGMPGLQWRSRQGEDTNTFDPPFDGPGTFKVKLVRNGVRVFMYTAKESAELKEIAHTEVSFRNPVLVGLGVCSHQADAATSVIFSNVSIEELATPPPPAPKK
;
A
#
# COMPACT_ATOMS: atom_id res chain seq x y z
N MET A 1 -7.27 64.80 -43.96
CA MET A 1 -7.60 64.35 -42.55
C MET A 1 -7.70 62.86 -42.57
N TYR A 2 -6.66 62.10 -42.19
CA TYR A 2 -6.67 60.65 -42.11
C TYR A 2 -6.74 60.31 -40.63
N ARG A 3 -7.80 59.60 -40.22
CA ARG A 3 -7.98 59.07 -38.86
C ARG A 3 -7.41 57.65 -38.81
N THR A 4 -6.38 57.46 -38.03
CA THR A 4 -5.76 56.16 -37.72
C THR A 4 -6.51 55.52 -36.56
N TYR A 5 -7.10 54.34 -36.74
CA TYR A 5 -7.67 53.53 -35.67
C TYR A 5 -6.60 52.56 -35.19
N ALA A 6 -6.26 52.66 -33.93
CA ALA A 6 -5.41 51.71 -33.25
C ALA A 6 -6.26 50.52 -32.75
N ILE A 7 -5.99 49.31 -33.23
CA ILE A 7 -6.59 48.09 -32.79
C ILE A 7 -5.73 47.55 -31.64
N SER A 8 -6.24 47.62 -30.40
CA SER A 8 -5.62 46.99 -29.24
C SER A 8 -6.00 45.51 -29.19
N SER A 9 -5.06 44.64 -29.51
CA SER A 9 -5.22 43.18 -29.34
C SER A 9 -5.03 42.80 -27.89
N LEU A 10 -6.12 42.39 -27.23
CA LEU A 10 -6.15 41.87 -25.88
C LEU A 10 -5.71 40.38 -25.91
N PHE A 11 -4.46 40.09 -25.51
CA PHE A 11 -3.99 38.72 -25.31
C PHE A 11 -4.57 38.17 -24.01
N LEU A 12 -5.54 37.27 -24.12
CA LEU A 12 -6.02 36.45 -23.00
C LEU A 12 -4.99 35.36 -22.72
N LEU A 13 -4.21 35.55 -21.66
CA LEU A 13 -3.34 34.51 -21.11
C LEU A 13 -4.24 33.48 -20.38
N SER A 14 -4.51 32.36 -21.01
CA SER A 14 -5.12 31.18 -20.37
C SER A 14 -4.08 30.52 -19.45
N ALA A 15 -4.15 30.82 -18.17
CA ALA A 15 -3.41 30.10 -17.16
C ALA A 15 -4.00 28.68 -17.07
N SER A 16 -3.28 27.70 -17.59
CA SER A 16 -3.58 26.28 -17.35
C SER A 16 -3.35 25.99 -15.86
N LEU A 17 -4.41 25.81 -15.11
CA LEU A 17 -4.34 25.22 -13.77
C LEU A 17 -3.88 23.76 -13.92
N PHE A 18 -2.58 23.54 -13.91
CA PHE A 18 -2.05 22.23 -13.57
C PHE A 18 -2.43 21.99 -12.11
N GLY A 19 -3.41 21.13 -11.87
CA GLY A 19 -3.74 20.65 -10.54
C GLY A 19 -2.45 20.06 -9.95
N GLN A 20 -1.92 20.66 -8.89
CA GLN A 20 -0.83 20.09 -8.11
C GLN A 20 -1.30 18.71 -7.67
N ALA A 21 -0.63 17.65 -8.11
CA ALA A 21 -0.83 16.31 -7.54
C ALA A 21 -0.64 16.45 -6.04
N GLY A 22 -1.70 16.15 -5.27
CA GLY A 22 -1.68 16.28 -3.82
C GLY A 22 -0.51 15.48 -3.23
N SER A 23 0.14 15.99 -2.20
CA SER A 23 1.16 15.25 -1.47
C SER A 23 0.60 13.90 -1.03
N LEU A 24 1.38 12.81 -1.21
CA LEU A 24 1.03 11.46 -0.73
C LEU A 24 1.78 11.12 0.59
N GLY A 25 2.13 12.15 1.38
CA GLY A 25 2.80 11.97 2.67
C GLY A 25 4.17 11.32 2.51
N VAL A 26 4.36 10.13 3.11
CA VAL A 26 5.64 9.38 3.01
C VAL A 26 5.78 8.58 1.72
N PHE A 27 4.74 8.51 0.89
CA PHE A 27 4.74 7.82 -0.39
C PHE A 27 4.88 8.79 -1.57
N THR A 28 5.27 8.26 -2.72
CA THR A 28 5.55 9.08 -3.93
C THR A 28 4.61 8.78 -5.09
N ASN A 29 3.91 7.66 -5.07
CA ASN A 29 3.09 7.18 -6.17
C ASN A 29 1.78 6.56 -5.68
N SER A 30 0.77 6.56 -6.54
CA SER A 30 -0.46 5.79 -6.34
C SER A 30 -1.04 5.31 -7.66
N GLY A 31 -1.72 4.17 -7.64
CA GLY A 31 -2.37 3.61 -8.81
C GLY A 31 -2.92 2.22 -8.55
N ASP A 32 -3.72 1.73 -9.49
CA ASP A 32 -4.25 0.38 -9.45
C ASP A 32 -3.21 -0.64 -9.95
N VAL A 33 -3.22 -1.80 -9.34
CA VAL A 33 -2.54 -3.01 -9.79
C VAL A 33 -3.59 -3.97 -10.38
N GLY A 34 -3.28 -4.61 -11.52
CA GLY A 34 -4.12 -5.65 -12.13
C GLY A 34 -5.42 -5.16 -12.77
N ASN A 35 -5.55 -3.86 -13.05
CA ASN A 35 -6.68 -3.26 -13.77
C ASN A 35 -8.07 -3.63 -13.19
N PRO A 36 -8.39 -3.30 -11.93
CA PRO A 36 -9.73 -3.51 -11.39
C PRO A 36 -10.77 -2.72 -12.20
N ALA A 37 -12.00 -3.22 -12.29
CA ALA A 37 -13.08 -2.61 -13.07
C ALA A 37 -13.46 -1.20 -12.56
N ILE A 38 -13.31 -0.96 -11.27
CA ILE A 38 -13.51 0.35 -10.64
C ILE A 38 -12.13 0.91 -10.26
N LYS A 39 -11.80 2.09 -10.78
CA LYS A 39 -10.54 2.76 -10.43
C LYS A 39 -10.50 3.13 -8.96
N GLY A 40 -9.37 2.84 -8.34
CA GLY A 40 -9.08 3.25 -6.98
C GLY A 40 -8.67 4.72 -6.88
N ALA A 41 -8.62 5.20 -5.65
CA ALA A 41 -8.18 6.55 -5.31
C ALA A 41 -7.42 6.56 -3.99
N ALA A 42 -6.51 7.52 -3.84
CA ALA A 42 -5.78 7.75 -2.60
C ALA A 42 -5.71 9.24 -2.30
N GLU A 43 -6.01 9.61 -1.07
CA GLU A 43 -5.96 10.95 -0.55
C GLU A 43 -5.10 10.96 0.72
N PHE A 44 -4.25 11.96 0.87
CA PHE A 44 -3.48 12.20 2.09
C PHE A 44 -3.92 13.50 2.72
N ASN A 45 -4.39 13.43 3.96
CA ASN A 45 -4.71 14.61 4.76
C ASN A 45 -3.47 15.04 5.55
N GLN A 46 -2.84 16.12 5.11
CA GLN A 46 -1.60 16.63 5.70
C GLN A 46 -1.79 17.11 7.15
N SER A 47 -2.98 17.56 7.53
CA SER A 47 -3.24 18.05 8.88
C SER A 47 -3.43 16.93 9.92
N SER A 48 -4.05 15.81 9.53
CA SER A 48 -4.21 14.63 10.40
C SER A 48 -3.15 13.55 10.21
N GLY A 49 -2.38 13.59 9.11
CA GLY A 49 -1.42 12.53 8.74
C GLY A 49 -2.10 11.24 8.27
N GLU A 50 -3.39 11.30 7.93
CA GLU A 50 -4.16 10.13 7.52
C GLU A 50 -4.20 9.96 6.01
N TYR A 51 -4.19 8.71 5.58
CA TYR A 51 -4.48 8.30 4.21
C TYR A 51 -5.89 7.73 4.14
N ARG A 52 -6.69 8.24 3.22
CA ARG A 52 -7.93 7.60 2.79
C ARG A 52 -7.69 6.91 1.45
N ILE A 53 -7.74 5.59 1.45
CA ILE A 53 -7.52 4.80 0.23
C ILE A 53 -8.81 4.06 -0.09
N THR A 54 -9.28 4.21 -1.32
CA THR A 54 -10.44 3.50 -1.86
C THR A 54 -9.93 2.56 -2.94
N GLY A 55 -10.20 1.27 -2.80
CA GLY A 55 -9.78 0.26 -3.74
C GLY A 55 -10.90 -0.71 -4.08
N ALA A 56 -10.89 -1.18 -5.31
CA ALA A 56 -11.70 -2.28 -5.81
C ALA A 56 -10.80 -3.49 -6.10
N GLY A 57 -11.35 -4.50 -6.74
CA GLY A 57 -10.63 -5.67 -7.21
C GLY A 57 -11.15 -6.98 -6.67
N ALA A 58 -11.07 -8.03 -7.50
CA ALA A 58 -11.56 -9.35 -7.17
C ALA A 58 -10.79 -9.98 -6.00
N ASN A 59 -9.46 -9.85 -5.99
CA ASN A 59 -8.61 -10.34 -4.89
C ASN A 59 -7.15 -9.88 -5.03
N MET A 60 -6.42 -10.04 -3.93
CA MET A 60 -4.95 -10.10 -3.85
C MET A 60 -4.62 -11.54 -3.46
N TRP A 61 -4.59 -12.46 -4.44
CA TRP A 61 -4.54 -13.89 -4.18
C TRP A 61 -4.18 -14.71 -5.42
N ALA A 62 -3.92 -16.01 -5.22
CA ALA A 62 -3.57 -16.93 -6.30
C ALA A 62 -2.43 -16.36 -7.17
N LYS A 63 -2.61 -16.30 -8.48
CA LYS A 63 -1.59 -15.90 -9.45
C LYS A 63 -1.67 -14.44 -9.86
N GLN A 64 -2.74 -13.72 -9.51
CA GLN A 64 -2.96 -12.35 -9.95
C GLN A 64 -3.64 -11.50 -8.88
N ASP A 65 -3.21 -10.26 -8.79
CA ASP A 65 -3.68 -9.28 -7.82
C ASP A 65 -4.47 -8.17 -8.52
N GLN A 66 -5.55 -7.71 -7.87
CA GLN A 66 -6.30 -6.50 -8.25
C GLN A 66 -6.56 -5.66 -7.01
N PHE A 67 -5.97 -4.46 -6.93
CA PHE A 67 -6.11 -3.58 -5.76
C PHE A 67 -5.60 -2.17 -6.05
N GLN A 68 -5.98 -1.19 -5.22
CA GLN A 68 -5.38 0.14 -5.19
C GLN A 68 -4.12 0.13 -4.32
N TYR A 69 -3.04 0.70 -4.82
CA TYR A 69 -1.75 0.78 -4.16
C TYR A 69 -1.26 2.22 -4.03
N VAL A 70 -0.68 2.56 -2.88
CA VAL A 70 0.08 3.79 -2.64
C VAL A 70 1.46 3.39 -2.19
N TRP A 71 2.54 3.83 -2.89
CA TRP A 71 3.88 3.28 -2.66
C TRP A 71 5.02 4.26 -2.86
N ARG A 72 6.18 3.83 -2.41
CA ARG A 72 7.49 4.37 -2.79
C ARG A 72 8.47 3.25 -3.08
N GLU A 73 9.56 3.57 -3.76
CA GLU A 73 10.70 2.66 -3.90
C GLU A 73 11.57 2.68 -2.64
N MET A 74 12.05 1.51 -2.25
CA MET A 74 13.00 1.36 -1.14
C MET A 74 14.03 0.27 -1.45
N THR A 75 15.19 0.39 -0.79
CA THR A 75 16.28 -0.60 -0.84
C THR A 75 16.64 -1.06 0.58
N GLY A 76 17.25 -2.24 0.70
CA GLY A 76 17.75 -2.72 1.99
C GLY A 76 16.67 -3.16 2.96
N ASN A 77 16.96 -3.00 4.24
CA ASN A 77 16.09 -3.39 5.34
C ASN A 77 15.23 -2.20 5.78
N PHE A 78 13.99 -2.46 6.12
CA PHE A 78 13.08 -1.41 6.58
C PHE A 78 11.93 -1.98 7.41
N ALA A 79 11.27 -1.11 8.14
CA ALA A 79 10.02 -1.36 8.80
C ALA A 79 8.96 -0.35 8.34
N VAL A 80 7.74 -0.82 8.11
CA VAL A 80 6.58 0.03 7.84
C VAL A 80 5.52 -0.28 8.87
N THR A 81 4.94 0.76 9.46
CA THR A 81 3.87 0.65 10.46
C THR A 81 2.67 1.46 10.01
N ALA A 82 1.47 0.98 10.29
CA ALA A 82 0.22 1.69 10.05
C ALA A 82 -0.86 1.22 11.04
N THR A 83 -1.83 2.08 11.28
CA THR A 83 -3.12 1.71 11.90
C THR A 83 -4.17 1.64 10.80
N VAL A 84 -4.90 0.52 10.71
CA VAL A 84 -5.85 0.19 9.65
C VAL A 84 -7.26 0.22 10.20
N ARG A 85 -8.16 0.97 9.55
CA ARG A 85 -9.58 1.03 9.89
C ARG A 85 -10.44 1.05 8.63
N PHE A 86 -11.21 -0.01 8.42
CA PHE A 86 -12.18 -0.08 7.33
C PHE A 86 -13.35 0.89 7.55
N LEU A 87 -13.83 1.51 6.47
CA LEU A 87 -15.03 2.35 6.48
C LEU A 87 -16.21 1.56 5.92
N GLY A 88 -17.35 1.67 6.60
CA GLY A 88 -18.60 1.01 6.17
C GLY A 88 -18.52 -0.52 6.13
N SER A 89 -19.52 -1.11 5.49
CA SER A 89 -19.63 -2.55 5.27
C SER A 89 -19.00 -2.97 3.93
N GLY A 90 -18.80 -4.26 3.71
CA GLY A 90 -18.27 -4.85 2.48
C GLY A 90 -17.98 -6.32 2.66
N ALA A 91 -17.33 -6.96 1.69
CA ALA A 91 -16.95 -8.37 1.77
C ALA A 91 -16.10 -8.65 3.02
N GLU A 92 -16.30 -9.80 3.64
CA GLU A 92 -15.54 -10.22 4.82
C GLU A 92 -14.03 -10.32 4.52
N HIS A 93 -13.69 -10.79 3.33
CA HIS A 93 -12.33 -10.94 2.86
C HIS A 93 -11.78 -9.73 2.10
N ARG A 94 -12.44 -8.54 2.13
CA ARG A 94 -11.78 -7.30 1.70
C ARG A 94 -10.51 -7.08 2.49
N LYS A 95 -9.46 -6.61 1.83
CA LYS A 95 -8.12 -6.55 2.43
C LYS A 95 -7.58 -5.14 2.46
N ALA A 96 -6.87 -4.83 3.53
CA ALA A 96 -6.12 -3.59 3.66
C ALA A 96 -4.87 -3.79 4.52
N GLY A 97 -3.73 -3.27 4.09
CA GLY A 97 -2.50 -3.44 4.85
C GLY A 97 -1.25 -2.93 4.15
N ILE A 98 -0.11 -3.39 4.62
CA ILE A 98 1.22 -3.03 4.14
C ILE A 98 1.71 -4.10 3.18
N ILE A 99 2.19 -3.68 2.01
CA ILE A 99 2.64 -4.57 0.94
C ILE A 99 4.05 -4.18 0.52
N VAL A 100 4.92 -5.17 0.38
CA VAL A 100 6.19 -5.08 -0.34
C VAL A 100 6.12 -5.96 -1.57
N ARG A 101 6.46 -5.41 -2.76
CA ARG A 101 6.39 -6.16 -4.02
C ARG A 101 7.51 -5.78 -4.98
N GLN A 102 7.80 -6.67 -5.92
CA GLN A 102 8.92 -6.51 -6.85
C GLN A 102 8.61 -5.51 -7.96
N SER A 103 7.35 -5.47 -8.43
CA SER A 103 6.88 -4.58 -9.51
C SER A 103 5.38 -4.33 -9.40
N LEU A 104 4.82 -3.55 -10.34
CA LEU A 104 3.37 -3.33 -10.47
C LEU A 104 2.66 -4.41 -11.30
N ASP A 105 3.38 -5.42 -11.81
CA ASP A 105 2.75 -6.52 -12.52
C ASP A 105 1.77 -7.27 -11.61
N ALA A 106 0.60 -7.62 -12.10
CA ALA A 106 -0.45 -8.25 -11.31
C ALA A 106 0.01 -9.58 -10.67
N ASP A 107 0.95 -10.27 -11.28
CA ASP A 107 1.52 -11.54 -10.84
C ASP A 107 2.88 -11.41 -10.12
N ALA A 108 3.29 -10.19 -9.77
CA ALA A 108 4.60 -9.93 -9.16
C ALA A 108 4.84 -10.74 -7.87
N THR A 109 6.11 -11.03 -7.61
CA THR A 109 6.60 -11.46 -6.28
C THR A 109 6.21 -10.41 -5.23
N TYR A 110 5.61 -10.82 -4.13
CA TYR A 110 5.20 -9.92 -3.04
C TYR A 110 5.17 -10.61 -1.69
N ALA A 111 5.12 -9.80 -0.63
CA ALA A 111 4.66 -10.20 0.70
C ALA A 111 3.85 -9.04 1.30
N ASP A 112 2.84 -9.38 2.08
CA ASP A 112 2.01 -8.38 2.75
C ASP A 112 1.65 -8.77 4.19
N VAL A 113 1.30 -7.76 4.96
CA VAL A 113 0.66 -7.86 6.26
C VAL A 113 -0.68 -7.16 6.15
N VAL A 114 -1.74 -7.93 5.97
CA VAL A 114 -3.09 -7.42 5.72
C VAL A 114 -4.06 -7.74 6.83
N MET A 115 -5.04 -6.87 6.99
CA MET A 115 -6.26 -7.12 7.75
C MET A 115 -7.40 -7.37 6.78
N HIS A 116 -8.23 -8.37 7.08
CA HIS A 116 -9.48 -8.60 6.39
C HIS A 116 -10.64 -7.82 7.02
N GLY A 117 -11.71 -7.61 6.28
CA GLY A 117 -12.88 -6.86 6.76
C GLY A 117 -13.56 -7.47 7.98
N ASN A 118 -13.48 -8.78 8.17
CA ASN A 118 -13.95 -9.50 9.34
C ASN A 118 -12.97 -9.46 10.53
N GLY A 119 -11.79 -8.81 10.38
CA GLY A 119 -10.77 -8.68 11.41
C GLY A 119 -9.70 -9.77 11.40
N MET A 120 -9.74 -10.70 10.46
CA MET A 120 -8.70 -11.72 10.29
C MET A 120 -7.40 -11.08 9.79
N PRO A 121 -6.27 -11.22 10.48
CA PRO A 121 -4.97 -10.80 9.99
C PRO A 121 -4.39 -11.88 9.06
N GLY A 122 -3.55 -11.48 8.11
CA GLY A 122 -2.87 -12.39 7.20
C GLY A 122 -1.45 -11.95 6.88
N LEU A 123 -0.52 -12.89 6.87
CA LEU A 123 0.77 -12.77 6.19
C LEU A 123 0.65 -13.58 4.90
N GLN A 124 0.63 -12.87 3.75
CA GLN A 124 0.50 -13.49 2.44
C GLN A 124 1.74 -13.22 1.60
N TRP A 125 2.13 -14.17 0.75
CA TRP A 125 3.29 -13.98 -0.12
C TRP A 125 3.23 -14.83 -1.38
N ARG A 126 3.80 -14.31 -2.46
CA ARG A 126 4.12 -15.00 -3.71
C ARG A 126 5.64 -14.98 -3.89
N SER A 127 6.27 -16.14 -3.76
CA SER A 127 7.74 -16.25 -3.74
C SER A 127 8.39 -15.95 -5.08
N ARG A 128 7.68 -16.19 -6.19
CA ARG A 128 8.11 -15.90 -7.56
C ARG A 128 6.95 -15.38 -8.38
N GLN A 129 7.27 -14.56 -9.38
CA GLN A 129 6.28 -14.06 -10.31
C GLN A 129 5.48 -15.21 -10.96
N GLY A 130 4.16 -15.06 -11.02
CA GLY A 130 3.23 -16.02 -11.62
C GLY A 130 2.94 -17.27 -10.79
N GLU A 131 3.56 -17.45 -9.61
CA GLU A 131 3.23 -18.52 -8.68
C GLU A 131 1.95 -18.24 -7.90
N ASP A 132 1.41 -19.26 -7.28
CA ASP A 132 0.28 -19.10 -6.35
C ASP A 132 0.72 -18.39 -5.06
N THR A 133 -0.22 -17.65 -4.47
CA THR A 133 -0.04 -17.02 -3.17
C THR A 133 -0.12 -18.05 -2.04
N ASN A 134 0.80 -17.93 -1.10
CA ASN A 134 0.78 -18.66 0.17
C ASN A 134 0.27 -17.73 1.28
N THR A 135 -0.22 -18.31 2.39
CA THR A 135 -0.71 -17.54 3.54
C THR A 135 -0.39 -18.19 4.86
N PHE A 136 -0.30 -17.34 5.88
CA PHE A 136 -0.42 -17.69 7.28
C PHE A 136 -1.46 -16.76 7.91
N ASP A 137 -2.57 -17.34 8.37
CA ASP A 137 -3.70 -16.63 8.95
C ASP A 137 -3.80 -17.02 10.45
N PRO A 138 -3.33 -16.16 11.38
CA PRO A 138 -3.40 -16.46 12.82
C PRO A 138 -4.84 -16.32 13.34
N PRO A 139 -5.14 -16.90 14.52
CA PRO A 139 -6.40 -16.65 15.22
C PRO A 139 -6.67 -15.16 15.42
N PHE A 140 -7.95 -14.76 15.41
CA PHE A 140 -8.35 -13.35 15.50
C PHE A 140 -9.65 -13.17 16.32
N ASP A 141 -9.85 -11.93 16.81
CA ASP A 141 -10.92 -11.56 17.73
C ASP A 141 -12.05 -10.73 17.07
N GLY A 142 -12.25 -10.90 15.77
CA GLY A 142 -13.28 -10.18 15.01
C GLY A 142 -12.85 -8.76 14.55
N PRO A 143 -13.77 -8.02 13.91
CA PRO A 143 -13.46 -6.74 13.26
C PRO A 143 -13.05 -5.65 14.25
N GLY A 144 -12.38 -4.62 13.74
CA GLY A 144 -11.92 -3.48 14.55
C GLY A 144 -10.91 -2.61 13.85
N THR A 145 -10.24 -1.77 14.64
CA THR A 145 -9.06 -1.01 14.23
C THR A 145 -7.81 -1.75 14.70
N PHE A 146 -6.84 -1.90 13.81
CA PHE A 146 -5.64 -2.70 14.05
C PHE A 146 -4.38 -1.93 13.73
N LYS A 147 -3.36 -2.11 14.53
CA LYS A 147 -1.98 -1.77 14.20
C LYS A 147 -1.38 -2.93 13.44
N VAL A 148 -0.71 -2.63 12.34
CA VAL A 148 0.04 -3.57 11.51
C VAL A 148 1.45 -3.04 11.30
N LYS A 149 2.42 -3.95 11.27
CA LYS A 149 3.81 -3.62 10.93
C LYS A 149 4.41 -4.74 10.10
N LEU A 150 5.03 -4.36 9.00
CA LEU A 150 5.84 -5.21 8.15
C LEU A 150 7.30 -4.84 8.33
N VAL A 151 8.15 -5.82 8.58
CA VAL A 151 9.61 -5.62 8.64
C VAL A 151 10.25 -6.48 7.56
N ARG A 152 11.04 -5.86 6.67
CA ARG A 152 11.94 -6.57 5.78
C ARG A 152 13.34 -6.57 6.37
N ASN A 153 13.92 -7.77 6.57
CA ASN A 153 15.30 -7.95 6.99
C ASN A 153 15.97 -9.03 6.15
N GLY A 154 16.74 -8.61 5.15
CA GLY A 154 17.27 -9.48 4.12
C GLY A 154 16.15 -10.12 3.30
N VAL A 155 16.08 -11.45 3.31
CA VAL A 155 15.02 -12.24 2.66
C VAL A 155 13.79 -12.45 3.55
N ARG A 156 13.88 -12.13 4.84
CA ARG A 156 12.78 -12.34 5.78
C ARG A 156 11.83 -11.16 5.78
N VAL A 157 10.55 -11.47 5.78
CA VAL A 157 9.45 -10.53 5.96
C VAL A 157 8.67 -10.93 7.20
N PHE A 158 8.65 -10.06 8.20
CA PHE A 158 8.00 -10.29 9.50
C PHE A 158 6.67 -9.56 9.57
N MET A 159 5.69 -10.24 10.12
CA MET A 159 4.36 -9.73 10.44
C MET A 159 4.25 -9.41 11.92
N TYR A 160 3.83 -8.18 12.21
CA TYR A 160 3.38 -7.75 13.53
C TYR A 160 1.95 -7.23 13.40
N THR A 161 1.08 -7.61 14.33
CA THR A 161 -0.27 -7.06 14.42
C THR A 161 -0.76 -7.02 15.84
N ALA A 162 -1.66 -6.09 16.13
CA ALA A 162 -2.39 -5.96 17.38
C ALA A 162 -3.66 -5.16 17.18
N LYS A 163 -4.69 -5.35 18.05
CA LYS A 163 -5.77 -4.36 18.17
C LYS A 163 -5.17 -3.00 18.56
N GLU A 164 -5.82 -1.91 18.18
CA GLU A 164 -5.30 -0.54 18.35
C GLU A 164 -4.84 -0.24 19.79
N SER A 165 -5.57 -0.74 20.78
CA SER A 165 -5.26 -0.55 22.21
C SER A 165 -4.13 -1.45 22.75
N ALA A 166 -3.71 -2.47 21.99
CA ALA A 166 -2.72 -3.46 22.42
C ALA A 166 -1.32 -3.14 21.87
N GLU A 167 -0.30 -3.78 22.43
CA GLU A 167 1.07 -3.71 21.96
C GLU A 167 1.28 -4.57 20.70
N LEU A 168 2.04 -4.06 19.72
CA LEU A 168 2.45 -4.82 18.54
C LEU A 168 3.35 -5.98 18.94
N LYS A 169 3.01 -7.18 18.46
CA LYS A 169 3.82 -8.39 18.66
C LYS A 169 4.12 -9.03 17.32
N GLU A 170 5.31 -9.62 17.20
CA GLU A 170 5.62 -10.52 16.09
C GLU A 170 4.70 -11.75 16.15
N ILE A 171 4.05 -12.01 15.03
CA ILE A 171 3.09 -13.12 14.91
C ILE A 171 3.68 -14.22 14.03
N ALA A 172 4.34 -13.83 12.93
CA ALA A 172 4.89 -14.75 11.95
C ALA A 172 5.97 -14.08 11.11
N HIS A 173 6.69 -14.88 10.35
CA HIS A 173 7.53 -14.40 9.26
C HIS A 173 7.55 -15.42 8.11
N THR A 174 7.96 -14.94 6.94
CA THR A 174 8.21 -15.75 5.74
C THR A 174 9.53 -15.33 5.09
N GLU A 175 9.99 -16.11 4.11
CA GLU A 175 11.16 -15.78 3.32
C GLU A 175 10.77 -15.54 1.87
N VAL A 176 11.08 -14.33 1.37
CA VAL A 176 10.87 -13.93 -0.02
C VAL A 176 12.11 -13.21 -0.52
N SER A 177 12.67 -13.72 -1.61
CA SER A 177 13.86 -13.13 -2.24
C SER A 177 13.47 -11.98 -3.16
N PHE A 178 13.65 -10.76 -2.68
CA PHE A 178 13.46 -9.54 -3.47
C PHE A 178 14.78 -9.01 -4.00
N ARG A 179 14.76 -8.49 -5.23
CA ARG A 179 15.84 -7.65 -5.78
C ARG A 179 15.56 -6.19 -5.40
N ASN A 180 16.60 -5.43 -5.09
CA ASN A 180 16.48 -3.99 -4.86
C ASN A 180 16.47 -3.21 -6.20
N PRO A 181 15.72 -2.11 -6.34
CA PRO A 181 14.73 -1.64 -5.36
C PRO A 181 13.46 -2.50 -5.31
N VAL A 182 12.67 -2.34 -4.26
CA VAL A 182 11.30 -2.86 -4.14
C VAL A 182 10.31 -1.73 -4.01
N LEU A 183 9.04 -1.99 -4.33
CA LEU A 183 7.93 -1.09 -4.04
C LEU A 183 7.36 -1.46 -2.68
N VAL A 184 7.23 -0.48 -1.77
CA VAL A 184 6.62 -0.69 -0.46
C VAL A 184 5.55 0.36 -0.19
N GLY A 185 4.41 -0.07 0.36
CA GLY A 185 3.30 0.84 0.58
C GLY A 185 2.06 0.22 1.18
N LEU A 186 0.93 0.91 0.97
CA LEU A 186 -0.39 0.56 1.48
C LEU A 186 -1.28 0.07 0.35
N GLY A 187 -1.95 -1.07 0.55
CA GLY A 187 -2.85 -1.65 -0.44
C GLY A 187 -4.27 -1.82 0.09
N VAL A 188 -5.26 -1.66 -0.80
CA VAL A 188 -6.69 -1.86 -0.50
C VAL A 188 -7.35 -2.61 -1.64
N CYS A 189 -7.98 -3.74 -1.31
CA CYS A 189 -8.76 -4.58 -2.21
C CYS A 189 -10.16 -4.82 -1.62
N SER A 190 -11.22 -4.62 -2.42
CA SER A 190 -12.60 -4.85 -1.96
C SER A 190 -12.99 -6.32 -1.85
N HIS A 191 -12.24 -7.21 -2.47
CA HIS A 191 -12.61 -8.61 -2.68
C HIS A 191 -13.93 -8.79 -3.48
N GLN A 192 -14.25 -7.79 -4.31
CA GLN A 192 -15.41 -7.75 -5.20
C GLN A 192 -15.01 -7.01 -6.48
N ALA A 193 -15.30 -7.58 -7.65
CA ALA A 193 -14.91 -6.99 -8.93
C ALA A 193 -15.72 -5.72 -9.24
N ASP A 194 -16.95 -5.64 -8.75
CA ASP A 194 -17.97 -4.63 -9.05
C ASP A 194 -18.24 -3.66 -7.89
N ALA A 195 -17.45 -3.71 -6.81
CA ALA A 195 -17.60 -2.82 -5.66
C ALA A 195 -16.24 -2.31 -5.18
N ALA A 196 -16.22 -1.14 -4.57
CA ALA A 196 -15.05 -0.57 -3.91
C ALA A 196 -15.23 -0.53 -2.39
N THR A 197 -14.12 -0.55 -1.67
CA THR A 197 -14.06 -0.33 -0.21
C THR A 197 -13.13 0.80 0.11
N SER A 198 -13.41 1.55 1.17
CA SER A 198 -12.55 2.62 1.65
C SER A 198 -11.96 2.28 3.01
N VAL A 199 -10.72 2.69 3.22
CA VAL A 199 -9.95 2.42 4.43
C VAL A 199 -9.22 3.68 4.85
N ILE A 200 -9.17 3.94 6.15
CA ILE A 200 -8.29 4.94 6.74
C ILE A 200 -7.04 4.25 7.27
N PHE A 201 -5.89 4.76 6.85
CA PHE A 201 -4.61 4.44 7.46
C PHE A 201 -4.12 5.65 8.22
N SER A 202 -3.82 5.48 9.50
CA SER A 202 -3.23 6.48 10.37
C SER A 202 -1.93 5.98 10.99
N ASN A 203 -1.16 6.87 11.63
CA ASN A 203 0.13 6.54 12.26
C ASN A 203 1.08 5.82 11.30
N VAL A 204 1.07 6.23 10.04
CA VAL A 204 1.91 5.62 9.00
C VAL A 204 3.33 6.11 9.13
N SER A 205 4.26 5.17 9.27
CA SER A 205 5.69 5.45 9.33
C SER A 205 6.50 4.44 8.53
N ILE A 206 7.62 4.90 7.99
CA ILE A 206 8.63 4.09 7.32
C ILE A 206 9.96 4.37 7.99
N GLU A 207 10.66 3.31 8.41
CA GLU A 207 11.95 3.35 9.08
C GLU A 207 12.95 2.51 8.30
N GLU A 208 14.08 3.08 7.92
CA GLU A 208 15.21 2.34 7.37
C GLU A 208 15.96 1.65 8.51
N LEU A 209 16.23 0.36 8.33
CA LEU A 209 16.93 -0.44 9.33
C LEU A 209 18.37 -0.71 8.88
N ALA A 210 19.31 -0.64 9.83
CA ALA A 210 20.70 -0.95 9.55
C ALA A 210 20.84 -2.39 9.02
N THR A 211 21.64 -2.56 7.98
CA THR A 211 22.06 -3.89 7.55
C THR A 211 23.12 -4.39 8.55
N PRO A 212 22.95 -5.59 9.16
CA PRO A 212 23.98 -6.14 10.00
C PRO A 212 25.32 -6.22 9.23
N PRO A 213 26.44 -5.91 9.87
CA PRO A 213 27.74 -6.08 9.23
C PRO A 213 27.90 -7.55 8.77
N PRO A 214 28.59 -7.80 7.64
CA PRO A 214 28.88 -9.16 7.23
C PRO A 214 29.61 -9.90 8.34
N PRO A 215 29.34 -11.21 8.52
CA PRO A 215 30.05 -12.00 9.52
C PRO A 215 31.55 -11.92 9.27
N ALA A 216 32.32 -11.73 10.36
CA ALA A 216 33.78 -11.70 10.25
C ALA A 216 34.30 -12.96 9.52
N PRO A 217 35.29 -12.85 8.64
CA PRO A 217 35.86 -14.00 7.94
C PRO A 217 36.29 -15.04 8.97
N LYS A 218 35.80 -16.26 8.83
CA LYS A 218 36.24 -17.38 9.66
C LYS A 218 37.74 -17.55 9.44
N LYS A 219 38.53 -17.40 10.52
CA LYS A 219 39.97 -17.67 10.54
C LYS A 219 40.24 -19.16 10.36
#